data_c9ecabc867343b6eaa6206c2d05b288f
#
_entry.id   c9ecabc867343b6eaa6206c2d05b288f
#
_cell.length_a   1.000
_cell.length_b   1.000
_cell.length_c   1.000
_cell.angle_alpha   90.00
_cell.angle_beta   90.00
_cell.angle_gamma   90.00
#
_symmetry.space_group_name_H-M   'P 1'
#
loop_
_entity.id
_entity.type
_entity.pdbx_description
1 polymer ?
#
loop_
_entity_poly.entity_id
_entity_poly.type
_entity_poly.pdbx_seq_one_letter_code
_entity_poly.pdbx_strand_id
1 'polypeptide(L)'
;VVGILNADSLMNFPDFRAHERAFQLMVQVSGRAGRRDKRGTVVLQTSQPDHPLIRMVERFAYKEMVRLQLGERSMFRYPPYYRLIVIVLRSRNDSILQELSVLYAENLRRRLGERVLGPVTPPITRVQTLHIRKIVLKIEIAAAIAPVREILESVHTEMQRYLPFKQLIVHYDVDPA
;
A
#
# COMPACT_ATOMS: atom_id res chain seq x y z
N VAL A 1 -29.91 -15.58 4.56
CA VAL A 1 -28.50 -15.94 4.83
C VAL A 1 -27.63 -15.25 3.80
N VAL A 2 -26.51 -14.66 4.23
CA VAL A 2 -25.49 -14.08 3.36
C VAL A 2 -24.15 -14.72 3.72
N GLY A 3 -23.37 -15.13 2.71
CA GLY A 3 -22.05 -15.73 2.88
C GLY A 3 -20.94 -14.77 2.48
N ILE A 4 -19.91 -14.67 3.29
CA ILE A 4 -18.63 -14.03 2.95
C ILE A 4 -17.61 -15.16 2.79
N LEU A 5 -17.25 -15.44 1.55
CA LEU A 5 -16.28 -16.48 1.23
C LEU A 5 -14.86 -15.91 1.25
N ASN A 6 -13.94 -16.66 1.85
CA ASN A 6 -12.51 -16.34 1.86
C ASN A 6 -12.20 -14.92 2.42
N ALA A 7 -12.64 -14.66 3.66
CA ALA A 7 -12.34 -13.40 4.35
C ALA A 7 -10.80 -13.15 4.50
N ASP A 8 -10.03 -14.24 4.54
CA ASP A 8 -8.57 -14.16 4.65
C ASP A 8 -7.93 -13.41 3.48
N SER A 9 -8.45 -13.56 2.27
CA SER A 9 -7.93 -12.84 1.11
C SER A 9 -8.12 -11.32 1.20
N LEU A 10 -9.17 -10.88 1.90
CA LEU A 10 -9.41 -9.45 2.14
C LEU A 10 -8.48 -8.90 3.22
N MET A 11 -8.25 -9.68 4.28
CA MET A 11 -7.42 -9.27 5.42
C MET A 11 -5.92 -9.30 5.09
N ASN A 12 -5.49 -10.29 4.30
CA ASN A 12 -4.07 -10.50 3.98
C ASN A 12 -3.65 -9.81 2.68
N PHE A 13 -4.47 -8.91 2.14
CA PHE A 13 -4.06 -8.14 0.97
C PHE A 13 -2.87 -7.24 1.32
N PRO A 14 -1.82 -7.15 0.48
CA PRO A 14 -0.59 -6.40 0.78
C PRO A 14 -0.79 -4.88 0.61
N ASP A 15 -1.66 -4.30 1.43
CA ASP A 15 -1.98 -2.89 1.50
C ASP A 15 -2.22 -2.50 2.96
N PHE A 16 -1.68 -1.38 3.41
CA PHE A 16 -1.86 -0.90 4.79
C PHE A 16 -3.32 -0.60 5.16
N ARG A 17 -4.21 -0.51 4.18
CA ARG A 17 -5.66 -0.33 4.35
C ARG A 17 -6.44 -1.66 4.30
N ALA A 18 -5.75 -2.80 4.18
CA ALA A 18 -6.42 -4.09 3.98
C ALA A 18 -7.44 -4.40 5.08
N HIS A 19 -7.05 -4.24 6.34
CA HIS A 19 -7.93 -4.48 7.49
C HIS A 19 -9.13 -3.52 7.53
N GLU A 20 -8.93 -2.24 7.24
CA GLU A 20 -10.02 -1.27 7.17
C GLU A 20 -11.01 -1.60 6.07
N ARG A 21 -10.51 -1.88 4.85
CA ARG A 21 -11.36 -2.28 3.72
C ARG A 21 -12.09 -3.59 3.99
N ALA A 22 -11.41 -4.57 4.57
CA ALA A 22 -12.01 -5.84 4.96
C ALA A 22 -13.14 -5.63 5.97
N PHE A 23 -12.91 -4.83 7.02
CA PHE A 23 -13.92 -4.49 8.02
C PHE A 23 -15.15 -3.82 7.38
N GLN A 24 -14.92 -2.78 6.58
CA GLN A 24 -16.00 -2.03 5.92
C GLN A 24 -16.83 -2.93 5.02
N LEU A 25 -16.18 -3.79 4.22
CA LEU A 25 -16.87 -4.70 3.31
C LEU A 25 -17.68 -5.74 4.09
N MET A 26 -17.09 -6.38 5.12
CA MET A 26 -17.77 -7.38 5.93
C MET A 26 -18.99 -6.79 6.68
N VAL A 27 -18.84 -5.60 7.26
CA VAL A 27 -19.94 -4.90 7.94
C VAL A 27 -21.03 -4.49 6.94
N GLN A 28 -20.66 -3.98 5.76
CA GLN A 28 -21.62 -3.61 4.73
C GLN A 28 -22.46 -4.83 4.26
N VAL A 29 -21.81 -5.96 4.04
CA VAL A 29 -22.47 -7.20 3.64
C VAL A 29 -23.35 -7.72 4.77
N SER A 30 -22.88 -7.66 6.01
CA SER A 30 -23.63 -8.07 7.20
C SER A 30 -24.91 -7.23 7.41
N GLY A 31 -24.82 -5.92 7.16
CA GLY A 31 -26.00 -5.05 7.22
C GLY A 31 -27.10 -5.35 6.18
N ARG A 32 -26.76 -6.08 5.11
CA ARG A 32 -27.74 -6.50 4.09
C ARG A 32 -28.46 -7.81 4.43
N ALA A 33 -27.98 -8.59 5.40
CA ALA A 33 -28.57 -9.87 5.78
C ALA A 33 -29.89 -9.71 6.53
N GLY A 34 -30.18 -8.55 7.12
CA GLY A 34 -31.42 -8.24 7.84
C GLY A 34 -32.30 -7.26 7.06
N ARG A 35 -33.50 -7.66 6.66
CA ARG A 35 -34.56 -6.76 6.15
C ARG A 35 -35.84 -7.00 6.92
N ARG A 36 -36.53 -5.91 7.33
CA ARG A 36 -37.89 -5.90 7.93
C ARG A 36 -38.07 -6.97 9.03
N ASP A 37 -37.68 -6.65 10.25
CA ASP A 37 -37.97 -7.39 11.50
C ASP A 37 -37.48 -8.84 11.62
N LYS A 38 -36.69 -9.34 10.65
CA LYS A 38 -36.04 -10.64 10.71
C LYS A 38 -34.54 -10.48 10.80
N ARG A 39 -33.94 -11.00 11.89
CA ARG A 39 -32.50 -11.12 12.00
C ARG A 39 -31.95 -12.03 10.90
N GLY A 40 -31.12 -11.53 10.03
CA GLY A 40 -30.44 -12.33 9.02
C GLY A 40 -29.23 -13.04 9.61
N THR A 41 -28.88 -14.19 9.05
CA THR A 41 -27.66 -14.91 9.38
C THR A 41 -26.58 -14.55 8.37
N VAL A 42 -25.39 -14.20 8.86
CA VAL A 42 -24.17 -14.03 8.06
C VAL A 42 -23.21 -15.15 8.40
N VAL A 43 -22.73 -15.83 7.38
CA VAL A 43 -21.71 -16.87 7.51
C VAL A 43 -20.41 -16.34 6.91
N LEU A 44 -19.36 -16.28 7.73
CA LEU A 44 -18.05 -15.80 7.32
C LEU A 44 -17.08 -16.99 7.31
N GLN A 45 -16.49 -17.25 6.15
CA GLN A 45 -15.49 -18.30 5.98
C GLN A 45 -14.08 -17.72 6.17
N THR A 46 -13.35 -18.22 7.15
CA THR A 46 -11.98 -17.81 7.45
C THR A 46 -11.18 -18.95 8.07
N SER A 47 -9.87 -19.00 7.86
CA SER A 47 -8.94 -19.87 8.57
C SER A 47 -8.55 -19.31 9.94
N GLN A 48 -8.90 -18.05 10.24
CA GLN A 48 -8.52 -17.32 11.44
C GLN A 48 -9.75 -16.78 12.20
N PRO A 49 -10.62 -17.64 12.75
CA PRO A 49 -11.88 -17.21 13.38
C PRO A 49 -11.66 -16.28 14.59
N ASP A 50 -10.53 -16.43 15.27
CA ASP A 50 -10.16 -15.62 16.44
C ASP A 50 -9.43 -14.33 16.11
N HIS A 51 -9.25 -14.01 14.83
CA HIS A 51 -8.58 -12.78 14.42
C HIS A 51 -9.30 -11.54 14.99
N PRO A 52 -8.60 -10.55 15.58
CA PRO A 52 -9.21 -9.38 16.21
C PRO A 52 -10.20 -8.65 15.31
N LEU A 53 -9.90 -8.54 14.01
CA LEU A 53 -10.77 -7.89 13.04
C LEU A 53 -12.12 -8.61 12.91
N ILE A 54 -12.14 -9.96 12.90
CA ILE A 54 -13.37 -10.74 12.84
C ILE A 54 -14.24 -10.47 14.07
N ARG A 55 -13.62 -10.48 15.26
CA ARG A 55 -14.32 -10.13 16.52
C ARG A 55 -14.89 -8.72 16.52
N MET A 56 -14.20 -7.76 15.89
CA MET A 56 -14.70 -6.40 15.73
C MET A 56 -15.87 -6.33 14.74
N VAL A 57 -15.83 -7.10 13.65
CA VAL A 57 -16.95 -7.20 12.68
C VAL A 57 -18.19 -7.76 13.35
N GLU A 58 -18.08 -8.85 14.13
CA GLU A 58 -19.19 -9.47 14.86
C GLU A 58 -19.93 -8.47 15.79
N ARG A 59 -19.18 -7.54 16.38
CA ARG A 59 -19.71 -6.54 17.34
C ARG A 59 -19.98 -5.18 16.69
N PHE A 60 -19.76 -5.03 15.38
CA PHE A 60 -19.81 -3.74 14.69
C PHE A 60 -18.93 -2.66 15.36
N ALA A 61 -17.77 -3.06 15.88
CA ALA A 61 -16.90 -2.21 16.72
C ALA A 61 -16.04 -1.24 15.89
N TYR A 62 -16.66 -0.36 15.11
CA TYR A 62 -15.98 0.57 14.21
C TYR A 62 -14.94 1.46 14.92
N LYS A 63 -15.29 2.03 16.07
CA LYS A 63 -14.36 2.92 16.82
C LYS A 63 -13.11 2.18 17.29
N GLU A 64 -13.26 0.92 17.68
CA GLU A 64 -12.14 0.06 18.10
C GLU A 64 -11.22 -0.25 16.91
N MET A 65 -11.80 -0.61 15.77
CA MET A 65 -11.07 -0.85 14.53
C MET A 65 -10.28 0.41 14.10
N VAL A 66 -10.91 1.58 14.08
CA VAL A 66 -10.24 2.84 13.73
C VAL A 66 -9.07 3.14 14.67
N ARG A 67 -9.25 2.96 15.99
CA ARG A 67 -8.19 3.20 16.98
C ARG A 67 -6.99 2.27 16.75
N LEU A 68 -7.26 0.98 16.51
CA LEU A 68 -6.22 0.00 16.22
C LEU A 68 -5.46 0.36 14.95
N GLN A 69 -6.18 0.64 13.86
CA GLN A 69 -5.59 0.98 12.57
C GLN A 69 -4.78 2.28 12.62
N LEU A 70 -5.24 3.30 13.33
CA LEU A 70 -4.48 4.54 13.50
C LEU A 70 -3.20 4.29 14.32
N GLY A 71 -3.24 3.46 15.35
CA GLY A 71 -2.05 3.06 16.10
C GLY A 71 -1.01 2.37 15.21
N GLU A 72 -1.42 1.38 14.42
CA GLU A 72 -0.55 0.69 13.47
C GLU A 72 0.04 1.65 12.42
N ARG A 73 -0.80 2.53 11.86
CA ARG A 73 -0.34 3.51 10.87
C ARG A 73 0.68 4.50 11.43
N SER A 74 0.51 4.91 12.68
CA SER A 74 1.50 5.74 13.36
C SER A 74 2.83 5.00 13.52
N MET A 75 2.79 3.76 14.01
CA MET A 75 3.97 2.93 14.24
C MET A 75 4.72 2.64 12.94
N PHE A 76 4.01 2.30 11.88
CA PHE A 76 4.59 1.91 10.59
C PHE A 76 4.76 3.07 9.61
N ARG A 77 4.58 4.31 10.05
CA ARG A 77 4.76 5.52 9.24
C ARG A 77 3.86 5.52 7.99
N TYR A 78 2.54 5.37 8.18
CA TYR A 78 1.53 5.42 7.12
C TYR A 78 0.60 6.65 7.26
N PRO A 79 -0.15 7.01 6.20
CA PRO A 79 -1.17 8.04 6.31
C PRO A 79 -2.20 7.74 7.42
N PRO A 80 -2.68 8.73 8.17
CA PRO A 80 -2.56 10.18 7.94
C PRO A 80 -1.30 10.84 8.53
N TYR A 81 -0.42 10.10 9.20
CA TYR A 81 0.78 10.64 9.87
C TYR A 81 1.92 10.91 8.90
N TYR A 82 1.96 10.17 7.81
CA TYR A 82 2.97 10.28 6.75
C TYR A 82 2.29 10.37 5.40
N ARG A 83 2.94 11.06 4.48
CA ARG A 83 2.61 11.06 3.05
C ARG A 83 3.41 9.97 2.36
N LEU A 84 2.75 9.21 1.49
CA LEU A 84 3.42 8.20 0.68
C LEU A 84 3.69 8.74 -0.73
N ILE A 85 4.90 8.52 -1.22
CA ILE A 85 5.20 8.70 -2.64
C ILE A 85 5.74 7.37 -3.13
N VAL A 86 5.05 6.75 -4.08
CA VAL A 86 5.46 5.49 -4.68
C VAL A 86 6.04 5.77 -6.06
N ILE A 87 7.33 5.47 -6.23
CA ILE A 87 8.00 5.54 -7.52
C ILE A 87 7.91 4.16 -8.16
N VAL A 88 7.18 4.07 -9.26
CA VAL A 88 7.01 2.83 -10.03
C VAL A 88 7.96 2.87 -11.21
N LEU A 89 8.87 1.92 -11.26
CA LEU A 89 9.85 1.75 -12.32
C LEU A 89 9.45 0.55 -13.16
N ARG A 90 9.43 0.69 -14.49
CA ARG A 90 9.06 -0.37 -15.41
C ARG A 90 10.05 -0.48 -16.56
N SER A 91 10.37 -1.70 -16.95
CA SER A 91 11.21 -1.99 -18.13
C SER A 91 10.89 -3.34 -18.73
N ARG A 92 11.16 -3.52 -20.02
CA ARG A 92 11.13 -4.82 -20.67
C ARG A 92 12.31 -5.72 -20.26
N ASN A 93 13.42 -5.12 -19.84
CA ASN A 93 14.61 -5.82 -19.38
C ASN A 93 14.68 -5.81 -17.86
N ASP A 94 14.53 -6.99 -17.23
CA ASP A 94 14.51 -7.12 -15.77
C ASP A 94 15.89 -6.86 -15.14
N SER A 95 16.98 -7.26 -15.80
CA SER A 95 18.35 -7.03 -15.30
C SER A 95 18.67 -5.55 -15.22
N ILE A 96 18.38 -4.79 -16.28
CA ILE A 96 18.54 -3.33 -16.30
C ILE A 96 17.64 -2.67 -15.25
N LEU A 97 16.40 -3.15 -15.15
CA LEU A 97 15.46 -2.61 -14.14
C LEU A 97 15.96 -2.84 -12.72
N GLN A 98 16.49 -4.03 -12.43
CA GLN A 98 17.04 -4.38 -11.12
C GLN A 98 18.22 -3.46 -10.77
N GLU A 99 19.20 -3.34 -11.64
CA GLU A 99 20.40 -2.51 -11.44
C GLU A 99 20.03 -1.05 -11.23
N LEU A 100 19.26 -0.48 -12.14
CA LEU A 100 18.93 0.96 -12.11
C LEU A 100 17.95 1.31 -10.99
N SER A 101 17.08 0.39 -10.57
CA SER A 101 16.20 0.63 -9.42
C SER A 101 16.97 0.70 -8.12
N VAL A 102 18.01 -0.12 -7.95
CA VAL A 102 18.93 -0.06 -6.80
C VAL A 102 19.69 1.25 -6.81
N LEU A 103 20.32 1.61 -7.93
CA LEU A 103 21.07 2.86 -8.07
C LEU A 103 20.19 4.09 -7.81
N TYR A 104 18.95 4.08 -8.30
CA TYR A 104 17.99 5.15 -8.07
C TYR A 104 17.61 5.27 -6.60
N ALA A 105 17.30 4.16 -5.93
CA ALA A 105 17.01 4.15 -4.50
C ALA A 105 18.19 4.64 -3.65
N GLU A 106 19.43 4.28 -4.00
CA GLU A 106 20.63 4.73 -3.31
C GLU A 106 20.85 6.25 -3.43
N ASN A 107 20.68 6.81 -4.64
CA ASN A 107 20.77 8.25 -4.86
C ASN A 107 19.72 9.03 -4.07
N LEU A 108 18.50 8.49 -3.97
CA LEU A 108 17.46 9.05 -3.12
C LEU A 108 17.80 8.94 -1.63
N ARG A 109 18.33 7.78 -1.17
CA ARG A 109 18.72 7.58 0.24
C ARG A 109 19.82 8.52 0.70
N ARG A 110 20.77 8.85 -0.17
CA ARG A 110 21.82 9.82 0.16
C ARG A 110 21.26 11.19 0.55
N ARG A 111 20.07 11.56 0.06
CA ARG A 111 19.44 12.87 0.28
C ARG A 111 18.25 12.82 1.24
N LEU A 112 17.51 11.71 1.26
CA LEU A 112 16.27 11.55 2.04
C LEU A 112 16.41 10.57 3.21
N GLY A 113 17.52 9.85 3.31
CA GLY A 113 17.81 8.93 4.41
C GLY A 113 16.81 7.77 4.51
N GLU A 114 16.40 7.47 5.73
CA GLU A 114 15.49 6.37 6.06
C GLU A 114 14.07 6.51 5.51
N ARG A 115 13.73 7.65 4.94
CA ARG A 115 12.43 7.86 4.28
C ARG A 115 12.27 7.02 3.01
N VAL A 116 13.38 6.48 2.48
CA VAL A 116 13.42 5.72 1.22
C VAL A 116 13.46 4.22 1.50
N LEU A 117 12.41 3.52 1.10
CA LEU A 117 12.27 2.07 1.23
C LEU A 117 12.28 1.39 -0.14
N GLY A 118 12.86 0.22 -0.21
CA GLY A 118 13.00 -0.53 -1.46
C GLY A 118 14.37 -0.36 -2.12
N PRO A 119 14.53 -0.70 -3.43
CA PRO A 119 13.46 -1.14 -4.31
C PRO A 119 12.85 -2.49 -3.89
N VAL A 120 11.55 -2.65 -4.13
CA VAL A 120 10.85 -3.92 -3.90
C VAL A 120 10.15 -4.39 -5.16
N THR A 121 10.07 -5.71 -5.30
CA THR A 121 9.26 -6.35 -6.34
C THR A 121 7.83 -6.46 -5.82
N PRO A 122 6.84 -5.85 -6.49
CA PRO A 122 5.45 -5.96 -6.06
C PRO A 122 4.90 -7.37 -6.31
N PRO A 123 3.76 -7.76 -5.68
CA PRO A 123 3.12 -9.05 -5.91
C PRO A 123 2.84 -9.33 -7.40
N ILE A 124 2.41 -8.29 -8.13
CA ILE A 124 2.32 -8.34 -9.59
C ILE A 124 3.67 -7.85 -10.13
N THR A 125 4.54 -8.81 -10.45
CA THR A 125 5.92 -8.57 -10.87
C THR A 125 6.04 -8.04 -12.29
N ARG A 126 5.01 -8.33 -13.13
CA ARG A 126 4.99 -8.01 -14.54
C ARG A 126 3.58 -7.69 -15.02
N VAL A 127 3.46 -6.64 -15.81
CA VAL A 127 2.22 -6.29 -16.52
C VAL A 127 2.54 -6.26 -18.01
N GLN A 128 1.85 -7.11 -18.78
CA GLN A 128 2.17 -7.36 -20.18
C GLN A 128 3.65 -7.77 -20.36
N THR A 129 4.44 -6.93 -21.04
CA THR A 129 5.87 -7.16 -21.30
C THR A 129 6.79 -6.41 -20.34
N LEU A 130 6.25 -5.65 -19.36
CA LEU A 130 7.01 -4.77 -18.49
C LEU A 130 7.15 -5.37 -17.09
N HIS A 131 8.39 -5.58 -16.67
CA HIS A 131 8.75 -5.87 -15.28
C HIS A 131 8.57 -4.62 -14.43
N ILE A 132 8.28 -4.78 -13.13
CA ILE A 132 7.96 -3.69 -12.22
C ILE A 132 8.84 -3.75 -10.98
N ARG A 133 9.35 -2.59 -10.55
CA ARG A 133 9.96 -2.35 -9.24
C ARG A 133 9.35 -1.11 -8.62
N LYS A 134 9.24 -1.08 -7.29
CA LYS A 134 8.71 0.06 -6.56
C LYS A 134 9.70 0.55 -5.53
N ILE A 135 9.84 1.87 -5.43
CA ILE A 135 10.52 2.55 -4.34
C ILE A 135 9.45 3.34 -3.60
N VAL A 136 9.40 3.24 -2.28
CA VAL A 136 8.41 3.93 -1.46
C VAL A 136 9.09 4.96 -0.60
N LEU A 137 8.60 6.20 -0.65
CA LEU A 137 9.01 7.27 0.23
C LEU A 137 7.93 7.51 1.29
N LYS A 138 8.35 7.59 2.55
CA LYS A 138 7.48 7.95 3.67
C LYS A 138 7.92 9.28 4.23
N ILE A 139 7.15 10.31 3.93
CA ILE A 139 7.46 11.71 4.29
C ILE A 139 6.53 12.13 5.42
N GLU A 140 7.08 12.67 6.49
CA GLU A 140 6.32 13.21 7.62
C GLU A 140 5.33 14.26 7.13
N ILE A 141 4.09 14.23 7.60
CA ILE A 141 3.05 15.18 7.17
C ILE A 141 3.43 16.63 7.48
N ALA A 142 4.22 16.85 8.53
CA ALA A 142 4.72 18.17 8.92
C ALA A 142 5.90 18.66 8.07
N ALA A 143 6.53 17.78 7.27
CA ALA A 143 7.63 18.16 6.41
C ALA A 143 7.14 18.94 5.19
N ALA A 144 7.88 19.99 4.81
CA ALA A 144 7.62 20.72 3.58
C ALA A 144 7.83 19.81 2.36
N ILE A 145 6.86 19.77 1.45
CA ILE A 145 6.92 18.88 0.28
C ILE A 145 7.81 19.45 -0.85
N ALA A 146 7.96 20.77 -0.94
CA ALA A 146 8.73 21.40 -2.01
C ALA A 146 10.20 20.92 -2.06
N PRO A 147 10.97 20.86 -0.95
CA PRO A 147 12.32 20.32 -0.96
C PRO A 147 12.38 18.84 -1.39
N VAL A 148 11.37 18.04 -1.01
CA VAL A 148 11.30 16.63 -1.42
C VAL A 148 11.11 16.53 -2.93
N ARG A 149 10.23 17.36 -3.49
CA ARG A 149 10.00 17.42 -4.93
C ARG A 149 11.28 17.82 -5.69
N GLU A 150 11.98 18.85 -5.24
CA GLU A 150 13.26 19.29 -5.84
C GLU A 150 14.29 18.16 -5.82
N ILE A 151 14.40 17.42 -4.72
CA ILE A 151 15.28 16.25 -4.62
C ILE A 151 14.89 15.18 -5.63
N LEU A 152 13.59 14.86 -5.76
CA LEU A 152 13.11 13.87 -6.73
C LEU A 152 13.45 14.27 -8.17
N GLU A 153 13.19 15.53 -8.53
CA GLU A 153 13.48 16.08 -9.85
C GLU A 153 14.98 16.08 -10.15
N SER A 154 15.80 16.47 -9.17
CA SER A 154 17.26 16.47 -9.30
C SER A 154 17.83 15.07 -9.49
N VAL A 155 17.41 14.11 -8.64
CA VAL A 155 17.87 12.71 -8.78
C VAL A 155 17.38 12.09 -10.08
N HIS A 156 16.16 12.37 -10.50
CA HIS A 156 15.64 11.90 -11.78
C HIS A 156 16.49 12.43 -12.95
N THR A 157 16.83 13.73 -12.94
CA THR A 157 17.66 14.36 -13.96
C THR A 157 19.07 13.78 -13.98
N GLU A 158 19.66 13.50 -12.83
CA GLU A 158 20.96 12.83 -12.73
C GLU A 158 20.91 11.43 -13.35
N MET A 159 19.86 10.67 -13.04
CA MET A 159 19.68 9.31 -13.59
C MET A 159 19.49 9.31 -15.11
N GLN A 160 18.86 10.33 -15.68
CA GLN A 160 18.70 10.46 -17.13
C GLN A 160 20.02 10.57 -17.91
N ARG A 161 21.13 10.88 -17.25
CA ARG A 161 22.47 10.89 -17.85
C ARG A 161 22.98 9.47 -18.17
N TYR A 162 22.44 8.46 -17.49
CA TYR A 162 22.74 7.06 -17.81
C TYR A 162 21.89 6.62 -18.99
N LEU A 163 22.51 6.25 -20.11
CA LEU A 163 21.78 5.82 -21.32
C LEU A 163 20.74 4.71 -21.07
N PRO A 164 21.05 3.66 -20.29
CA PRO A 164 20.08 2.61 -20.00
C PRO A 164 18.86 3.11 -19.23
N PHE A 165 18.96 4.20 -18.45
CA PHE A 165 17.84 4.77 -17.69
C PHE A 165 16.73 5.29 -18.61
N LYS A 166 17.05 5.72 -19.82
CA LYS A 166 16.05 6.16 -20.83
C LYS A 166 15.11 5.02 -21.27
N GLN A 167 15.47 3.77 -21.00
CA GLN A 167 14.63 2.60 -21.27
C GLN A 167 13.62 2.30 -20.15
N LEU A 168 13.72 3.02 -19.01
CA LEU A 168 12.79 2.87 -17.91
C LEU A 168 11.62 3.85 -18.07
N ILE A 169 10.43 3.33 -17.79
CA ILE A 169 9.25 4.15 -17.57
C ILE A 169 9.17 4.42 -16.07
N VAL A 170 9.26 5.68 -15.69
CA VAL A 170 9.20 6.13 -14.30
C VAL A 170 7.88 6.85 -14.06
N HIS A 171 7.15 6.42 -13.05
CA HIS A 171 5.89 7.03 -12.65
C HIS A 171 5.92 7.31 -11.15
N TYR A 172 5.43 8.50 -10.76
CA TYR A 172 5.28 8.89 -9.36
C TYR A 172 3.81 8.90 -8.99
N ASP A 173 3.48 8.18 -7.94
CA ASP A 173 2.14 8.08 -7.40
C ASP A 173 2.16 8.64 -5.97
N VAL A 174 1.45 9.72 -5.74
CA VAL A 174 1.40 10.42 -4.44
C VAL A 174 0.13 10.03 -3.72
N ASP A 175 0.29 9.52 -2.49
CA ASP A 175 -0.79 9.02 -1.64
C ASP A 175 -1.71 8.02 -2.39
N PRO A 176 -1.13 6.92 -2.96
CA PRO A 176 -1.89 5.96 -3.75
C PRO A 176 -3.10 5.43 -3.00
N ALA A 177 -4.22 5.29 -3.74
CA ALA A 177 -5.51 4.84 -3.21
C ALA A 177 -5.56 3.32 -2.96
#